data_c6a95100de2504c761b3a119bb106f3d
#
_entry.id   c6a95100de2504c761b3a119bb106f3d
#
_cell.length_a   1.000
_cell.length_b   1.000
_cell.length_c   1.000
_cell.angle_alpha   90.00
_cell.angle_beta   90.00
_cell.angle_gamma   90.00
#
_symmetry.space_group_name_H-M   'P 1'
#
loop_
_entity.id
_entity.type
_entity.pdbx_description
1 polymer ?
#
loop_
_entity_poly.entity_id
_entity_poly.type
_entity_poly.pdbx_seq_one_letter_code
_entity_poly.pdbx_strand_id
1 'polypeptide(L)'
;MRSKLLGAGVFVCLAAAFTLAQDPTKVEPKHYKLDFENERVQVVSVHYGPHEKSGLHDHPGGVVVILTEAHLRFTDENGKVREIFSKPGEARWYPPFKHKVENLGDTSYDAVYIGLKGKLSASKGSADPATGMDEETKALVAAFLPASRKP
;
A
#
# COMPACT_ATOMS: atom_id res chain seq x y z
N MET A 1 23.90 49.51 44.13
CA MET A 1 22.72 48.67 43.85
C MET A 1 22.90 48.06 42.45
N ARG A 2 23.12 46.76 42.36
CA ARG A 2 23.33 46.04 41.08
C ARG A 2 22.11 45.15 40.85
N SER A 3 21.26 45.55 39.89
CA SER A 3 20.12 44.76 39.41
C SER A 3 20.60 43.55 38.59
N LYS A 4 20.26 42.33 39.01
CA LYS A 4 20.42 41.10 38.27
C LYS A 4 19.15 40.87 37.43
N LEU A 5 19.23 40.99 36.12
CA LEU A 5 18.20 40.50 35.19
C LEU A 5 18.29 38.98 35.13
N LEU A 6 17.27 38.29 35.60
CA LEU A 6 17.08 36.85 35.27
C LEU A 6 16.46 36.76 33.88
N GLY A 7 17.21 36.23 32.93
CA GLY A 7 16.68 35.84 31.63
C GLY A 7 15.93 34.52 31.74
N ALA A 8 14.61 34.56 31.59
CA ALA A 8 13.81 33.35 31.44
C ALA A 8 13.99 32.78 30.03
N GLY A 9 14.74 31.68 29.92
CA GLY A 9 14.85 30.94 28.67
C GLY A 9 13.56 30.17 28.41
N VAL A 10 12.84 30.54 27.34
CA VAL A 10 11.70 29.79 26.85
C VAL A 10 12.22 28.56 26.11
N PHE A 11 12.09 27.38 26.72
CA PHE A 11 12.39 26.11 26.09
C PHE A 11 11.20 25.73 25.20
N VAL A 12 11.28 26.01 23.90
CA VAL A 12 10.31 25.53 22.93
C VAL A 12 10.60 24.05 22.68
N CYS A 13 9.86 23.17 23.33
CA CYS A 13 9.85 21.74 22.99
C CYS A 13 9.18 21.57 21.62
N LEU A 14 10.00 21.40 20.59
CA LEU A 14 9.52 20.96 19.29
C LEU A 14 9.10 19.49 19.43
N ALA A 15 7.81 19.24 19.70
CA ALA A 15 7.25 17.91 19.63
C ALA A 15 7.23 17.50 18.15
N ALA A 16 8.23 16.71 17.72
CA ALA A 16 8.19 16.01 16.45
C ALA A 16 7.00 15.05 16.51
N ALA A 17 5.90 15.43 15.87
CA ALA A 17 4.78 14.54 15.65
C ALA A 17 5.27 13.44 14.70
N PHE A 18 5.66 12.29 15.27
CA PHE A 18 5.80 11.07 14.48
C PHE A 18 4.41 10.73 13.97
N THR A 19 4.15 11.01 12.70
CA THR A 19 2.99 10.46 12.01
C THR A 19 3.22 8.96 11.93
N LEU A 20 2.65 8.22 12.89
CA LEU A 20 2.58 6.77 12.81
C LEU A 20 1.85 6.46 11.51
N ALA A 21 2.51 5.70 10.62
CA ALA A 21 1.86 5.17 9.43
C ALA A 21 0.56 4.48 9.87
N GLN A 22 -0.56 4.90 9.29
CA GLN A 22 -1.88 4.36 9.62
C GLN A 22 -2.10 3.08 8.80
N ASP A 23 -1.42 2.00 9.18
CA ASP A 23 -1.53 0.67 8.58
C ASP A 23 -3.02 0.26 8.50
N PRO A 24 -3.58 0.05 7.31
CA PRO A 24 -4.99 -0.24 7.12
C PRO A 24 -5.45 -1.48 7.89
N THR A 25 -4.61 -2.48 8.06
CA THR A 25 -4.96 -3.70 8.81
C THR A 25 -5.21 -3.44 10.30
N LYS A 26 -4.74 -2.29 10.82
CA LYS A 26 -4.89 -1.87 12.22
C LYS A 26 -5.97 -0.81 12.40
N VAL A 27 -6.08 0.13 11.46
CA VAL A 27 -7.02 1.25 11.58
C VAL A 27 -8.36 0.98 10.90
N GLU A 28 -8.39 0.08 9.92
CA GLU A 28 -9.58 -0.32 9.14
C GLU A 28 -9.73 -1.85 9.07
N PRO A 29 -9.66 -2.59 10.20
CA PRO A 29 -9.65 -4.07 10.22
C PRO A 29 -10.92 -4.70 9.65
N LYS A 30 -12.00 -3.94 9.50
CA LYS A 30 -13.21 -4.37 8.81
C LYS A 30 -12.98 -4.60 7.32
N HIS A 31 -12.14 -3.76 6.71
CA HIS A 31 -11.92 -3.73 5.27
C HIS A 31 -10.60 -4.37 4.85
N TYR A 32 -9.62 -4.45 5.77
CA TYR A 32 -8.27 -4.92 5.48
C TYR A 32 -7.85 -6.00 6.46
N LYS A 33 -7.75 -7.22 5.98
CA LYS A 33 -7.31 -8.38 6.76
C LYS A 33 -5.92 -8.78 6.34
N LEU A 34 -4.99 -8.83 7.30
CA LEU A 34 -3.66 -9.38 7.06
C LEU A 34 -3.76 -10.89 6.84
N ASP A 35 -3.33 -11.37 5.68
CA ASP A 35 -3.26 -12.80 5.36
C ASP A 35 -1.91 -13.38 5.80
N PHE A 36 -0.83 -12.74 5.37
CA PHE A 36 0.51 -13.02 5.89
C PHE A 36 1.45 -11.84 5.64
N GLU A 37 2.58 -11.83 6.34
CA GLU A 37 3.68 -10.90 6.09
C GLU A 37 5.03 -11.57 6.38
N ASN A 38 6.07 -11.06 5.71
CA ASN A 38 7.47 -11.39 5.97
C ASN A 38 8.33 -10.12 5.88
N GLU A 39 9.65 -10.27 5.77
CA GLU A 39 10.56 -9.12 5.68
C GLU A 39 10.40 -8.29 4.40
N ARG A 40 9.82 -8.85 3.34
CA ARG A 40 9.75 -8.26 2.00
C ARG A 40 8.36 -7.77 1.61
N VAL A 41 7.31 -8.48 2.03
CA VAL A 41 5.94 -8.21 1.62
C VAL A 41 4.96 -8.31 2.77
N GLN A 42 3.86 -7.58 2.62
CA GLN A 42 2.64 -7.72 3.40
C GLN A 42 1.52 -8.04 2.42
N VAL A 43 0.82 -9.15 2.61
CA VAL A 43 -0.32 -9.54 1.77
C VAL A 43 -1.59 -9.37 2.56
N VAL A 44 -2.52 -8.61 2.00
CA VAL A 44 -3.73 -8.14 2.66
C VAL A 44 -4.93 -8.40 1.77
N SER A 45 -5.92 -9.13 2.30
CA SER A 45 -7.26 -9.22 1.70
C SER A 45 -8.01 -7.92 1.94
N VAL A 46 -8.60 -7.37 0.89
CA VAL A 46 -9.39 -6.15 0.89
C VAL A 46 -10.84 -6.49 0.60
N HIS A 47 -11.76 -6.02 1.45
CA HIS A 47 -13.19 -6.20 1.27
C HIS A 47 -13.97 -4.94 1.62
N TYR A 48 -14.84 -4.50 0.72
CA TYR A 48 -15.83 -3.44 0.96
C TYR A 48 -17.20 -3.94 0.51
N GLY A 49 -18.17 -3.95 1.41
CA GLY A 49 -19.56 -4.15 1.04
C GLY A 49 -20.09 -2.99 0.18
N PRO A 50 -21.32 -3.10 -0.38
CA PRO A 50 -21.95 -2.02 -1.13
C PRO A 50 -22.00 -0.73 -0.31
N HIS A 51 -21.59 0.39 -0.90
CA HIS A 51 -21.61 1.73 -0.31
C HIS A 51 -20.78 1.90 0.97
N GLU A 52 -19.95 0.93 1.33
CA GLU A 52 -19.06 1.04 2.49
C GLU A 52 -17.90 2.00 2.23
N LYS A 53 -17.42 2.60 3.33
CA LYS A 53 -16.37 3.62 3.33
C LYS A 53 -15.34 3.32 4.42
N SER A 54 -14.09 3.66 4.14
CA SER A 54 -13.03 3.68 5.15
C SER A 54 -12.68 5.08 5.62
N GLY A 55 -12.00 5.18 6.76
CA GLY A 55 -11.26 6.35 7.16
C GLY A 55 -9.96 6.53 6.35
N LEU A 56 -9.20 7.57 6.68
CA LEU A 56 -7.91 7.82 6.07
C LEU A 56 -6.89 6.79 6.59
N HIS A 57 -6.20 6.12 5.68
CA HIS A 57 -5.15 5.14 5.98
C HIS A 57 -4.02 5.18 4.95
N ASP A 58 -2.89 4.56 5.31
CA ASP A 58 -1.65 4.58 4.54
C ASP A 58 -1.37 3.20 3.93
N HIS A 59 -0.96 3.19 2.68
CA HIS A 59 -0.42 1.99 2.05
C HIS A 59 1.08 2.16 1.74
N PRO A 60 1.91 1.15 1.97
CA PRO A 60 3.23 1.09 1.34
C PRO A 60 3.07 0.99 -0.17
N GLY A 61 4.13 1.24 -0.94
CA GLY A 61 4.10 0.95 -2.37
C GLY A 61 3.83 -0.52 -2.63
N GLY A 62 3.01 -0.84 -3.64
CA GLY A 62 2.62 -2.23 -3.86
C GLY A 62 1.73 -2.45 -5.07
N VAL A 63 1.27 -3.68 -5.19
CA VAL A 63 0.38 -4.12 -6.26
C VAL A 63 -0.97 -4.49 -5.66
N VAL A 64 -2.04 -4.01 -6.26
CA VAL A 64 -3.40 -4.53 -6.03
C VAL A 64 -3.77 -5.48 -7.15
N VAL A 65 -4.34 -6.63 -6.80
CA VAL A 65 -4.96 -7.58 -7.72
C VAL A 65 -6.46 -7.55 -7.47
N ILE A 66 -7.22 -7.20 -8.47
CA ILE A 66 -8.68 -7.01 -8.41
C ILE A 66 -9.36 -8.37 -8.59
N LEU A 67 -10.24 -8.74 -7.66
CA LEU A 67 -10.97 -10.02 -7.69
C LEU A 67 -12.41 -9.86 -8.17
N THR A 68 -13.03 -8.70 -7.93
CA THR A 68 -14.41 -8.39 -8.35
C THR A 68 -14.45 -7.11 -9.16
N GLU A 69 -15.53 -6.87 -9.90
CA GLU A 69 -15.76 -5.56 -10.54
C GLU A 69 -15.85 -4.48 -9.47
N ALA A 70 -15.28 -3.31 -9.76
CA ALA A 70 -15.23 -2.21 -8.80
C ALA A 70 -15.58 -0.87 -9.45
N HIS A 71 -16.41 -0.10 -8.73
CA HIS A 71 -16.56 1.33 -8.90
C HIS A 71 -16.28 2.01 -7.56
N LEU A 72 -15.06 2.55 -7.42
CA LEU A 72 -14.57 3.11 -6.16
C LEU A 72 -14.35 4.61 -6.27
N ARG A 73 -14.52 5.29 -5.15
CA ARG A 73 -14.05 6.67 -4.96
C ARG A 73 -12.87 6.67 -4.00
N PHE A 74 -11.74 7.19 -4.47
CA PHE A 74 -10.58 7.49 -3.64
C PHE A 74 -10.55 8.98 -3.32
N THR A 75 -10.32 9.30 -2.04
CA THR A 75 -10.11 10.69 -1.59
C THR A 75 -8.77 10.73 -0.87
N ASP A 76 -7.81 11.50 -1.40
CA ASP A 76 -6.49 11.65 -0.79
C ASP A 76 -6.52 12.52 0.48
N GLU A 77 -5.37 12.64 1.16
CA GLU A 77 -5.23 13.42 2.38
C GLU A 77 -5.54 14.93 2.20
N ASN A 78 -5.46 15.45 0.96
CA ASN A 78 -5.75 16.85 0.61
C ASN A 78 -7.22 17.04 0.16
N GLY A 79 -8.03 15.98 0.19
CA GLY A 79 -9.43 16.02 -0.23
C GLY A 79 -9.62 15.90 -1.74
N LYS A 80 -8.58 15.63 -2.52
CA LYS A 80 -8.71 15.40 -3.96
C LYS A 80 -9.39 14.06 -4.22
N VAL A 81 -10.43 14.09 -5.01
CA VAL A 81 -11.27 12.92 -5.35
C VAL A 81 -10.87 12.34 -6.70
N ARG A 82 -10.89 11.01 -6.80
CA ARG A 82 -10.72 10.26 -8.04
C ARG A 82 -11.65 9.05 -8.04
N GLU A 83 -12.35 8.83 -9.13
CA GLU A 83 -13.11 7.59 -9.34
C GLU A 83 -12.27 6.57 -10.08
N ILE A 84 -12.40 5.32 -9.64
CA ILE A 84 -11.64 4.16 -10.12
C ILE A 84 -12.63 3.10 -10.57
N PHE A 85 -12.50 2.68 -11.81
CA PHE A 85 -13.18 1.53 -12.35
C PHE A 85 -12.18 0.41 -12.57
N SER A 86 -12.51 -0.79 -12.18
CA SER A 86 -11.64 -1.96 -12.30
C SER A 86 -12.42 -3.21 -12.62
N LYS A 87 -11.76 -4.15 -13.31
CA LYS A 87 -12.33 -5.45 -13.66
C LYS A 87 -11.57 -6.58 -12.96
N PRO A 88 -12.24 -7.71 -12.70
CA PRO A 88 -11.56 -8.89 -12.15
C PRO A 88 -10.35 -9.31 -13.00
N GLY A 89 -9.24 -9.68 -12.32
CA GLY A 89 -7.99 -10.06 -12.96
C GLY A 89 -7.05 -8.91 -13.31
N GLU A 90 -7.49 -7.66 -13.19
CA GLU A 90 -6.57 -6.53 -13.34
C GLU A 90 -5.58 -6.46 -12.18
N ALA A 91 -4.32 -6.12 -12.50
CA ALA A 91 -3.29 -5.81 -11.51
C ALA A 91 -2.78 -4.39 -11.75
N ARG A 92 -2.64 -3.61 -10.67
CA ARG A 92 -2.19 -2.22 -10.75
C ARG A 92 -1.14 -1.92 -9.70
N TRP A 93 -0.09 -1.23 -10.11
CA TRP A 93 0.92 -0.69 -9.21
C TRP A 93 0.48 0.65 -8.63
N TYR A 94 0.69 0.81 -7.32
CA TYR A 94 0.56 2.08 -6.62
C TYR A 94 1.85 2.42 -5.87
N PRO A 95 2.36 3.67 -5.97
CA PRO A 95 3.39 4.16 -5.06
C PRO A 95 2.83 4.23 -3.64
N PRO A 96 3.66 4.48 -2.59
CA PRO A 96 3.12 4.77 -1.25
C PRO A 96 2.11 5.92 -1.29
N PHE A 97 0.96 5.76 -0.65
CA PHE A 97 -0.12 6.75 -0.71
C PHE A 97 -1.05 6.68 0.51
N LYS A 98 -1.73 7.81 0.76
CA LYS A 98 -2.78 7.95 1.77
C LYS A 98 -4.11 8.22 1.10
N HIS A 99 -5.14 7.52 1.52
CA HIS A 99 -6.47 7.75 0.99
C HIS A 99 -7.59 7.24 1.90
N LYS A 100 -8.80 7.67 1.57
CA LYS A 100 -10.07 7.05 1.97
C LYS A 100 -10.62 6.33 0.76
N VAL A 101 -11.31 5.23 0.98
CA VAL A 101 -12.02 4.48 -0.06
C VAL A 101 -13.51 4.52 0.20
N GLU A 102 -14.30 4.66 -0.85
CA GLU A 102 -15.74 4.45 -0.86
C GLU A 102 -16.07 3.50 -2.02
N ASN A 103 -16.78 2.41 -1.73
CA ASN A 103 -17.38 1.58 -2.76
C ASN A 103 -18.67 2.25 -3.25
N LEU A 104 -18.69 2.71 -4.50
CA LEU A 104 -19.86 3.35 -5.12
C LEU A 104 -20.82 2.35 -5.74
N GLY A 105 -20.40 1.08 -5.85
CA GLY A 105 -21.19 0.01 -6.46
C GLY A 105 -22.22 -0.59 -5.50
N ASP A 106 -23.19 -1.29 -6.10
CA ASP A 106 -24.24 -2.05 -5.40
C ASP A 106 -23.80 -3.49 -5.06
N THR A 107 -22.56 -3.84 -5.41
CA THR A 107 -21.94 -5.14 -5.12
C THR A 107 -20.68 -4.95 -4.27
N SER A 108 -20.24 -6.02 -3.61
CA SER A 108 -18.99 -6.01 -2.86
C SER A 108 -17.77 -5.86 -3.79
N TYR A 109 -16.79 -5.14 -3.30
CA TYR A 109 -15.46 -5.05 -3.88
C TYR A 109 -14.48 -5.90 -3.10
N ASP A 110 -13.80 -6.81 -3.79
CA ASP A 110 -12.78 -7.69 -3.25
C ASP A 110 -11.47 -7.55 -4.05
N ALA A 111 -10.35 -7.50 -3.35
CA ALA A 111 -9.02 -7.42 -3.93
C ALA A 111 -7.97 -8.02 -2.99
N VAL A 112 -6.78 -8.29 -3.55
CA VAL A 112 -5.58 -8.58 -2.76
C VAL A 112 -4.59 -7.45 -2.95
N TYR A 113 -4.14 -6.86 -1.85
CA TYR A 113 -3.07 -5.87 -1.84
C TYR A 113 -1.76 -6.51 -1.39
N ILE A 114 -0.72 -6.39 -2.21
CA ILE A 114 0.63 -6.89 -1.94
C ILE A 114 1.53 -5.67 -1.72
N GLY A 115 1.64 -5.25 -0.47
CA GLY A 115 2.49 -4.13 -0.05
C GLY A 115 3.95 -4.55 0.03
N LEU A 116 4.85 -3.76 -0.55
CA LEU A 116 6.29 -4.02 -0.50
C LEU A 116 6.89 -3.39 0.75
N LYS A 117 7.65 -4.17 1.50
CA LYS A 117 8.41 -3.73 2.68
C LYS A 117 9.84 -3.37 2.28
N GLY A 118 10.38 -2.33 2.91
CA GLY A 118 11.73 -1.89 2.68
C GLY A 118 11.87 -0.79 1.60
N LYS A 119 13.03 -0.17 1.56
CA LYS A 119 13.38 0.77 0.48
C LYS A 119 13.52 -0.05 -0.80
N LEU A 120 12.66 0.20 -1.78
CA LEU A 120 12.94 -0.21 -3.15
C LEU A 120 14.27 0.45 -3.53
N SER A 121 15.37 -0.27 -3.37
CA SER A 121 16.60 0.12 -4.01
C SER A 121 16.27 0.16 -5.49
N ALA A 122 16.36 1.35 -6.10
CA ALA A 122 16.25 1.47 -7.55
C ALA A 122 17.42 0.69 -8.14
N SER A 123 17.24 -0.61 -8.33
CA SER A 123 18.15 -1.40 -9.16
C SER A 123 18.01 -0.81 -10.55
N LYS A 124 19.03 -0.12 -11.00
CA LYS A 124 19.17 0.26 -12.41
C LYS A 124 18.90 -1.00 -13.24
N GLY A 125 17.83 -0.96 -13.98
CA GLY A 125 17.20 -2.05 -14.66
C GLY A 125 18.14 -3.12 -15.20
N SER A 126 17.96 -4.31 -14.69
CA SER A 126 18.12 -5.51 -15.47
C SER A 126 16.69 -5.99 -15.79
N ALA A 127 16.34 -6.00 -17.04
CA ALA A 127 15.05 -6.52 -17.52
C ALA A 127 15.00 -8.06 -17.47
N ASP A 128 15.90 -8.69 -16.73
CA ASP A 128 15.92 -10.13 -16.52
C ASP A 128 15.15 -10.47 -15.24
N PRO A 129 13.95 -11.05 -15.35
CA PRO A 129 13.15 -11.45 -14.18
C PRO A 129 13.86 -12.51 -13.31
N ALA A 130 14.91 -13.16 -13.82
CA ALA A 130 15.69 -14.15 -13.06
C ALA A 130 16.79 -13.53 -12.19
N THR A 131 17.09 -12.23 -12.35
CA THR A 131 18.12 -11.55 -11.57
C THR A 131 17.64 -11.28 -10.15
N GLY A 132 18.18 -11.99 -9.17
CA GLY A 132 17.84 -11.86 -7.75
C GLY A 132 16.95 -12.96 -7.19
N MET A 133 16.60 -13.96 -7.99
CA MET A 133 15.96 -15.20 -7.53
C MET A 133 17.01 -16.17 -7.00
N ASP A 134 16.71 -16.87 -5.91
CA ASP A 134 17.48 -18.06 -5.49
C ASP A 134 17.29 -19.22 -6.48
N GLU A 135 18.17 -20.21 -6.42
CA GLU A 135 18.17 -21.33 -7.38
C GLU A 135 16.87 -22.17 -7.31
N GLU A 136 16.25 -22.29 -6.13
CA GLU A 136 15.00 -23.02 -5.96
C GLU A 136 13.85 -22.29 -6.67
N THR A 137 13.75 -20.97 -6.49
CA THR A 137 12.76 -20.12 -7.16
C THR A 137 12.97 -20.11 -8.67
N LYS A 138 14.22 -20.10 -9.18
CA LYS A 138 14.52 -20.19 -10.60
C LYS A 138 14.07 -21.54 -11.18
N ALA A 139 14.32 -22.64 -10.49
CA ALA A 139 13.89 -23.97 -10.92
C ALA A 139 12.36 -24.07 -10.97
N LEU A 140 11.66 -23.51 -9.97
CA LEU A 140 10.21 -23.47 -9.92
C LEU A 140 9.62 -22.66 -11.07
N VAL A 141 10.13 -21.44 -11.30
CA VAL A 141 9.71 -20.57 -12.40
C VAL A 141 9.94 -21.24 -13.75
N ALA A 142 11.11 -21.87 -13.95
CA ALA A 142 11.42 -22.58 -15.19
C ALA A 142 10.49 -23.78 -15.46
N ALA A 143 9.98 -24.43 -14.40
CA ALA A 143 9.06 -25.57 -14.52
C ALA A 143 7.64 -25.12 -14.96
N PHE A 144 7.24 -23.88 -14.69
CA PHE A 144 5.88 -23.39 -14.93
C PHE A 144 5.79 -22.38 -16.08
N LEU A 145 6.89 -21.79 -16.53
CA LEU A 145 6.86 -20.93 -17.72
C LEU A 145 6.86 -21.79 -18.99
N PRO A 146 5.90 -21.58 -19.91
CA PRO A 146 5.97 -22.24 -21.22
C PRO A 146 7.26 -21.79 -21.90
N ALA A 147 8.00 -22.74 -22.47
CA ALA A 147 9.21 -22.46 -23.25
C ALA A 147 8.90 -21.34 -24.25
N SER A 148 9.62 -20.21 -24.14
CA SER A 148 9.45 -19.07 -25.02
C SER A 148 9.59 -19.57 -26.46
N ARG A 149 8.54 -19.47 -27.26
CA ARG A 149 8.62 -19.74 -28.70
C ARG A 149 9.63 -18.75 -29.27
N LYS A 150 10.77 -19.24 -29.68
CA LYS A 150 11.68 -18.45 -30.51
C LYS A 150 10.95 -18.02 -31.77
N PRO A 151 11.15 -16.78 -32.25
CA PRO A 151 10.58 -16.27 -33.48
C PRO A 151 11.01 -17.06 -34.69
#